data_f553b61f789833e3b4d4c3af1df93113
#
_entry.id   f553b61f789833e3b4d4c3af1df93113
#
_cell.length_a   1.000
_cell.length_b   1.000
_cell.length_c   1.000
_cell.angle_alpha   90.00
_cell.angle_beta   90.00
_cell.angle_gamma   90.00
#
_symmetry.space_group_name_H-M   'P 1'
#
loop_
_entity.id
_entity.type
_entity.pdbx_description
1 polymer ?
#
loop_
_entity_poly.entity_id
_entity_poly.type
_entity_poly.pdbx_seq_one_letter_code
_entity_poly.pdbx_strand_id
1 'polypeptide(L)'
;YKVKKMQVPHIPIKNLKNPSFALFSSLKSLTNRESFDIVHGFNIPSAYAMKYAKGKKKVLSVHGVFSEQVDSLHSKSISSVAKIAESQVLNWPDKLTTDSRATQKLYKEKFDLNFEYLPSPLDTQKFSNISDVTKIENQVAYVGRDSYEKGIDILKQAESKINGHVIYCTDRSWDDAMKIIKSSQVVVVPSRMESLPTTVKEAFYLNVPVVATNVGGIPELISDNDTGLLVPPENPEKIADAVNDLLSNPEKAEKLAINGNNFVKKNMTWDVVLPKFIQFYEDLLK
;
A
#
# COMPACT_ATOMS: atom_id res chain seq x y z
N TYR A 1 15.41 12.49 16.95
CA TYR A 1 15.91 12.15 15.61
C TYR A 1 15.83 13.36 14.68
N LYS A 2 16.89 13.59 13.86
CA LYS A 2 16.92 14.67 12.88
C LYS A 2 16.70 14.06 11.48
N VAL A 3 15.60 14.44 10.81
CA VAL A 3 15.24 13.94 9.48
C VAL A 3 15.52 15.02 8.45
N LYS A 4 16.21 14.68 7.38
CA LYS A 4 16.44 15.54 6.23
C LYS A 4 15.72 15.00 5.00
N LYS A 5 14.86 15.82 4.39
CA LYS A 5 14.21 15.53 3.12
C LYS A 5 15.01 16.17 1.98
N MET A 6 15.20 15.43 0.90
CA MET A 6 15.89 15.88 -0.29
C MET A 6 14.94 15.83 -1.48
N GLN A 7 14.61 16.97 -2.06
CA GLN A 7 13.83 17.01 -3.30
C GLN A 7 14.73 16.67 -4.49
N VAL A 8 14.22 15.84 -5.37
CA VAL A 8 14.92 15.38 -6.57
C VAL A 8 13.98 15.52 -7.77
N PRO A 9 14.43 16.17 -8.87
CA PRO A 9 13.65 16.22 -10.08
C PRO A 9 13.46 14.82 -10.68
N HIS A 10 12.40 14.63 -11.44
CA HIS A 10 12.17 13.42 -12.23
C HIS A 10 11.43 13.78 -13.52
N ILE A 11 11.54 12.93 -14.51
CA ILE A 11 10.81 13.10 -15.78
C ILE A 11 9.39 12.53 -15.60
N PRO A 12 8.31 13.33 -15.74
CA PRO A 12 6.94 12.91 -15.45
C PRO A 12 6.31 12.05 -16.57
N ILE A 13 7.11 11.21 -17.23
CA ILE A 13 6.67 10.26 -18.25
C ILE A 13 6.62 8.87 -17.61
N LYS A 14 5.52 8.11 -17.81
CA LYS A 14 5.20 6.85 -17.14
C LYS A 14 6.42 5.90 -17.03
N ASN A 15 7.12 5.64 -18.12
CA ASN A 15 8.23 4.68 -18.12
C ASN A 15 9.60 5.30 -17.76
N LEU A 16 9.71 6.62 -17.69
CA LEU A 16 10.94 7.35 -17.36
C LEU A 16 10.98 7.89 -15.95
N LYS A 17 9.84 7.92 -15.25
CA LYS A 17 9.74 8.48 -13.90
C LYS A 17 10.69 7.81 -12.92
N ASN A 18 10.63 6.49 -12.79
CA ASN A 18 11.47 5.76 -11.85
C ASN A 18 12.96 5.74 -12.24
N PRO A 19 13.34 5.45 -13.51
CA PRO A 19 14.74 5.54 -13.92
C PRO A 19 15.34 6.94 -13.75
N SER A 20 14.64 7.99 -14.14
CA SER A 20 15.14 9.37 -13.98
C SER A 20 15.26 9.76 -12.50
N PHE A 21 14.30 9.38 -11.66
CA PHE A 21 14.39 9.58 -10.22
C PHE A 21 15.63 8.86 -9.65
N ALA A 22 15.84 7.58 -10.00
CA ALA A 22 17.00 6.82 -9.55
C ALA A 22 18.32 7.49 -9.96
N LEU A 23 18.43 7.96 -11.21
CA LEU A 23 19.61 8.68 -11.70
C LEU A 23 19.87 9.98 -10.95
N PHE A 24 18.89 10.90 -10.94
CA PHE A 24 19.07 12.22 -10.33
C PHE A 24 19.25 12.15 -8.81
N SER A 25 18.56 11.23 -8.14
CA SER A 25 18.75 11.02 -6.71
C SER A 25 20.14 10.45 -6.38
N SER A 26 20.66 9.57 -7.22
CA SER A 26 22.00 9.03 -7.07
C SER A 26 23.08 10.10 -7.25
N LEU A 27 22.97 10.94 -8.29
CA LEU A 27 23.90 12.06 -8.52
C LEU A 27 23.88 13.04 -7.35
N LYS A 28 22.69 13.36 -6.85
CA LYS A 28 22.54 14.26 -5.70
C LYS A 28 23.09 13.64 -4.41
N SER A 29 22.94 12.32 -4.23
CA SER A 29 23.52 11.61 -3.09
C SER A 29 25.05 11.56 -3.14
N LEU A 30 25.63 11.38 -4.33
CA LEU A 30 27.08 11.41 -4.53
C LEU A 30 27.71 12.78 -4.19
N THR A 31 27.00 13.86 -4.51
CA THR A 31 27.48 15.23 -4.25
C THR A 31 27.19 15.71 -2.82
N ASN A 32 26.32 15.03 -2.08
CA ASN A 32 26.01 15.38 -0.70
C ASN A 32 27.18 14.98 0.21
N ARG A 33 27.76 15.97 0.93
CA ARG A 33 28.87 15.75 1.87
C ARG A 33 28.42 15.33 3.26
N GLU A 34 27.14 15.46 3.58
CA GLU A 34 26.61 15.09 4.89
C GLU A 34 26.65 13.57 5.10
N SER A 35 26.94 13.17 6.34
CA SER A 35 26.88 11.78 6.78
C SER A 35 25.73 11.59 7.76
N PHE A 36 25.10 10.45 7.68
CA PHE A 36 23.93 10.06 8.48
C PHE A 36 24.25 8.82 9.29
N ASP A 37 23.59 8.62 10.43
CA ASP A 37 23.68 7.34 11.14
C ASP A 37 22.97 6.26 10.35
N ILE A 38 21.77 6.55 9.82
CA ILE A 38 20.98 5.64 9.00
C ILE A 38 20.56 6.33 7.71
N VAL A 39 20.70 5.63 6.60
CA VAL A 39 20.09 5.99 5.31
C VAL A 39 19.03 4.98 4.98
N HIS A 40 17.76 5.41 4.93
CA HIS A 40 16.62 4.54 4.66
C HIS A 40 16.00 4.86 3.29
N GLY A 41 16.06 3.89 2.38
CA GLY A 41 15.40 3.93 1.08
C GLY A 41 14.04 3.23 1.12
N PHE A 42 13.10 3.73 0.32
CA PHE A 42 11.77 3.14 0.17
C PHE A 42 11.55 2.74 -1.28
N ASN A 43 11.31 1.46 -1.51
CA ASN A 43 11.20 0.81 -2.82
C ASN A 43 12.49 0.83 -3.68
N ILE A 44 12.55 -0.05 -4.65
CA ILE A 44 13.72 -0.32 -5.49
C ILE A 44 14.34 0.95 -6.12
N PRO A 45 13.56 1.92 -6.68
CA PRO A 45 14.16 3.12 -7.26
C PRO A 45 14.97 3.98 -6.28
N SER A 46 14.63 3.99 -4.99
CA SER A 46 15.34 4.78 -3.98
C SER A 46 16.66 4.11 -3.51
N ALA A 47 16.80 2.81 -3.73
CA ALA A 47 17.98 2.07 -3.33
C ALA A 47 19.26 2.59 -4.03
N TYR A 48 19.14 3.10 -5.24
CA TYR A 48 20.28 3.72 -5.94
C TYR A 48 20.78 4.98 -5.20
N ALA A 49 19.87 5.84 -4.76
CA ALA A 49 20.23 6.99 -3.93
C ALA A 49 20.84 6.57 -2.59
N MET A 50 20.23 5.58 -1.93
CA MET A 50 20.71 4.99 -0.67
C MET A 50 22.13 4.44 -0.83
N LYS A 51 22.43 3.76 -1.95
CA LYS A 51 23.77 3.18 -2.22
C LYS A 51 24.88 4.23 -2.12
N TYR A 52 24.64 5.40 -2.69
CA TYR A 52 25.65 6.46 -2.79
C TYR A 52 25.62 7.49 -1.64
N ALA A 53 24.54 7.51 -0.86
CA ALA A 53 24.48 8.36 0.32
C ALA A 53 25.47 7.89 1.41
N LYS A 54 26.10 8.85 2.10
CA LYS A 54 27.00 8.56 3.22
C LYS A 54 26.18 8.24 4.46
N GLY A 55 26.30 7.02 4.95
CA GLY A 55 25.61 6.56 6.16
C GLY A 55 26.34 5.38 6.80
N LYS A 56 26.25 5.28 8.14
CA LYS A 56 26.84 4.17 8.88
C LYS A 56 26.10 2.86 8.58
N LYS A 57 24.78 2.95 8.50
CA LYS A 57 23.89 1.82 8.19
C LYS A 57 22.91 2.18 7.06
N LYS A 58 22.55 1.21 6.26
CA LYS A 58 21.64 1.37 5.14
C LYS A 58 20.46 0.40 5.26
N VAL A 59 19.26 0.91 5.12
CA VAL A 59 18.02 0.15 5.18
C VAL A 59 17.25 0.35 3.89
N LEU A 60 16.64 -0.72 3.39
CA LEU A 60 15.71 -0.64 2.26
C LEU A 60 14.38 -1.28 2.64
N SER A 61 13.31 -0.48 2.63
CA SER A 61 11.95 -0.96 2.70
C SER A 61 11.40 -1.28 1.31
N VAL A 62 10.83 -2.46 1.15
CA VAL A 62 10.20 -2.87 -0.10
C VAL A 62 8.73 -3.23 0.14
N HIS A 63 7.84 -2.61 -0.63
CA HIS A 63 6.40 -2.78 -0.51
C HIS A 63 5.87 -3.57 -1.72
N GLY A 64 5.83 -4.89 -1.59
CA GLY A 64 5.51 -5.82 -2.68
C GLY A 64 6.72 -6.22 -3.52
N VAL A 65 6.59 -7.27 -4.32
CA VAL A 65 7.66 -7.76 -5.20
C VAL A 65 7.70 -6.92 -6.47
N PHE A 66 8.79 -6.18 -6.63
CA PHE A 66 8.93 -5.22 -7.73
C PHE A 66 8.88 -5.89 -9.11
N SER A 67 9.57 -7.02 -9.27
CA SER A 67 9.59 -7.76 -10.54
C SER A 67 8.21 -8.30 -10.92
N GLU A 68 7.38 -8.73 -9.97
CA GLU A 68 6.01 -9.16 -10.25
C GLU A 68 5.11 -8.00 -10.68
N GLN A 69 5.28 -6.84 -10.06
CA GLN A 69 4.58 -5.62 -10.48
C GLN A 69 4.97 -5.21 -11.91
N VAL A 70 6.24 -5.40 -12.29
CA VAL A 70 6.72 -5.12 -13.65
C VAL A 70 6.25 -6.20 -14.63
N ASP A 71 6.25 -7.48 -14.24
CA ASP A 71 5.74 -8.60 -15.05
C ASP A 71 4.29 -8.39 -15.50
N SER A 72 3.47 -7.84 -14.60
CA SER A 72 2.05 -7.57 -14.89
C SER A 72 1.81 -6.40 -15.85
N LEU A 73 2.81 -5.52 -16.05
CA LEU A 73 2.64 -4.25 -16.76
C LEU A 73 3.48 -4.14 -18.04
N HIS A 74 4.47 -5.01 -18.24
CA HIS A 74 5.49 -4.86 -19.28
C HIS A 74 5.84 -6.18 -19.99
N SER A 75 6.57 -6.07 -21.12
CA SER A 75 7.06 -7.21 -21.87
C SER A 75 8.08 -8.06 -21.09
N LYS A 76 8.24 -9.35 -21.46
CA LYS A 76 9.15 -10.30 -20.82
C LYS A 76 10.61 -9.80 -20.72
N SER A 77 11.07 -9.02 -21.70
CA SER A 77 12.43 -8.45 -21.70
C SER A 77 12.61 -7.38 -20.61
N ILE A 78 11.63 -6.51 -20.40
CA ILE A 78 11.65 -5.49 -19.34
C ILE A 78 11.59 -6.17 -17.96
N SER A 79 10.75 -7.18 -17.83
CA SER A 79 10.64 -7.99 -16.63
C SER A 79 11.94 -8.68 -16.24
N SER A 80 12.67 -9.22 -17.20
CA SER A 80 13.96 -9.86 -16.93
C SER A 80 15.00 -8.85 -16.41
N VAL A 81 15.05 -7.65 -16.99
CA VAL A 81 15.90 -6.56 -16.50
C VAL A 81 15.48 -6.12 -15.09
N ALA A 82 14.18 -6.04 -14.83
CA ALA A 82 13.67 -5.69 -13.51
C ALA A 82 14.06 -6.72 -12.43
N LYS A 83 14.01 -8.02 -12.76
CA LYS A 83 14.44 -9.10 -11.84
C LYS A 83 15.93 -9.02 -11.51
N ILE A 84 16.76 -8.77 -12.52
CA ILE A 84 18.22 -8.60 -12.31
C ILE A 84 18.48 -7.36 -11.44
N ALA A 85 17.84 -6.23 -11.76
CA ALA A 85 17.98 -5.00 -11.00
C ALA A 85 17.52 -5.18 -9.54
N GLU A 86 16.39 -5.85 -9.34
CA GLU A 86 15.87 -6.14 -8.00
C GLU A 86 16.85 -7.00 -7.20
N SER A 87 17.33 -8.12 -7.76
CA SER A 87 18.26 -9.00 -7.06
C SER A 87 19.59 -8.32 -6.70
N GLN A 88 20.09 -7.44 -7.56
CA GLN A 88 21.31 -6.67 -7.27
C GLN A 88 21.08 -5.65 -6.14
N VAL A 89 19.97 -4.92 -6.20
CA VAL A 89 19.65 -3.84 -5.26
C VAL A 89 19.40 -4.37 -3.86
N LEU A 90 18.80 -5.54 -3.73
CA LEU A 90 18.49 -6.16 -2.43
C LEU A 90 19.74 -6.60 -1.64
N ASN A 91 20.90 -6.68 -2.28
CA ASN A 91 22.17 -6.98 -1.63
C ASN A 91 22.94 -5.73 -1.14
N TRP A 92 22.44 -4.51 -1.37
CA TRP A 92 23.16 -3.29 -0.97
C TRP A 92 22.90 -2.81 0.45
N PRO A 93 21.72 -2.98 1.05
CA PRO A 93 21.44 -2.51 2.40
C PRO A 93 21.99 -3.49 3.46
N ASP A 94 22.26 -2.96 4.65
CA ASP A 94 22.57 -3.76 5.83
C ASP A 94 21.32 -4.51 6.35
N LYS A 95 20.14 -3.93 6.13
CA LYS A 95 18.85 -4.51 6.51
C LYS A 95 17.78 -4.25 5.45
N LEU A 96 16.96 -5.28 5.23
CA LEU A 96 15.77 -5.23 4.40
C LEU A 96 14.52 -5.22 5.28
N THR A 97 13.54 -4.39 4.94
CA THR A 97 12.27 -4.34 5.66
C THR A 97 11.09 -4.37 4.68
N THR A 98 9.96 -4.84 5.14
CA THR A 98 8.69 -4.81 4.41
C THR A 98 7.52 -4.55 5.35
N ASP A 99 6.44 -4.02 4.81
CA ASP A 99 5.23 -3.73 5.57
C ASP A 99 4.22 -4.88 5.63
N SER A 100 4.49 -5.99 4.93
CA SER A 100 3.59 -7.15 4.85
C SER A 100 4.33 -8.45 5.15
N ARG A 101 3.73 -9.29 5.96
CA ARG A 101 4.22 -10.65 6.23
C ARG A 101 4.12 -11.56 5.01
N ALA A 102 3.11 -11.34 4.17
CA ALA A 102 2.99 -12.04 2.89
C ALA A 102 4.19 -11.72 1.99
N THR A 103 4.57 -10.44 1.89
CA THR A 103 5.77 -10.02 1.15
C THR A 103 7.05 -10.58 1.78
N GLN A 104 7.17 -10.56 3.11
CA GLN A 104 8.29 -11.16 3.85
C GLN A 104 8.47 -12.64 3.49
N LYS A 105 7.38 -13.40 3.53
CA LYS A 105 7.37 -14.83 3.17
C LYS A 105 7.79 -15.05 1.73
N LEU A 106 7.24 -14.25 0.81
CA LEU A 106 7.50 -14.37 -0.62
C LEU A 106 8.97 -14.12 -0.98
N TYR A 107 9.62 -13.10 -0.37
CA TYR A 107 11.05 -12.86 -0.54
C TYR A 107 11.91 -13.96 0.08
N LYS A 108 11.49 -14.54 1.21
CA LYS A 108 12.18 -15.69 1.79
C LYS A 108 12.11 -16.91 0.87
N GLU A 109 10.94 -17.20 0.30
CA GLU A 109 10.74 -18.37 -0.57
C GLU A 109 11.43 -18.23 -1.93
N LYS A 110 11.39 -17.03 -2.55
CA LYS A 110 11.91 -16.82 -3.91
C LYS A 110 13.38 -16.48 -3.98
N PHE A 111 13.91 -15.77 -2.98
CA PHE A 111 15.26 -15.22 -3.02
C PHE A 111 16.12 -15.62 -1.83
N ASP A 112 15.59 -16.40 -0.89
CA ASP A 112 16.21 -16.73 0.40
C ASP A 112 16.65 -15.50 1.21
N LEU A 113 15.92 -14.37 1.06
CA LEU A 113 16.21 -13.12 1.75
C LEU A 113 15.34 -12.97 3.00
N ASN A 114 15.97 -12.50 4.08
CA ASN A 114 15.27 -12.21 5.33
C ASN A 114 14.93 -10.71 5.39
N PHE A 115 13.64 -10.42 5.46
CA PHE A 115 13.11 -9.08 5.67
C PHE A 115 12.62 -8.92 7.10
N GLU A 116 12.82 -7.77 7.70
CA GLU A 116 12.18 -7.42 8.95
C GLU A 116 10.80 -6.82 8.70
N TYR A 117 9.82 -7.18 9.53
CA TYR A 117 8.46 -6.71 9.40
C TYR A 117 8.30 -5.37 10.12
N LEU A 118 8.07 -4.31 9.34
CA LEU A 118 7.75 -2.96 9.82
C LEU A 118 6.49 -2.47 9.10
N PRO A 119 5.30 -2.61 9.71
CA PRO A 119 4.05 -2.24 9.05
C PRO A 119 3.98 -0.74 8.75
N SER A 120 3.43 -0.39 7.58
CA SER A 120 3.23 1.00 7.22
C SER A 120 2.07 1.60 8.02
N PRO A 121 2.31 2.65 8.85
CA PRO A 121 1.28 3.24 9.68
C PRO A 121 0.33 4.14 8.89
N LEU A 122 -0.88 4.31 9.44
CA LEU A 122 -1.83 5.31 8.98
C LEU A 122 -1.56 6.64 9.70
N ASP A 123 -1.46 7.71 8.93
CA ASP A 123 -1.35 9.08 9.44
C ASP A 123 -2.74 9.63 9.79
N THR A 124 -3.14 9.40 11.05
CA THR A 124 -4.47 9.78 11.52
C THR A 124 -4.68 11.30 11.63
N GLN A 125 -3.60 12.08 11.75
CA GLN A 125 -3.70 13.54 11.83
C GLN A 125 -4.28 14.17 10.55
N LYS A 126 -4.03 13.55 9.40
CA LYS A 126 -4.59 14.02 8.12
C LYS A 126 -6.12 14.01 8.08
N PHE A 127 -6.74 13.10 8.82
CA PHE A 127 -8.20 12.96 8.83
C PHE A 127 -8.93 14.05 9.63
N SER A 128 -8.21 14.81 10.48
CA SER A 128 -8.81 15.90 11.25
C SER A 128 -9.44 17.01 10.38
N ASN A 129 -8.96 17.14 9.14
CA ASN A 129 -9.45 18.13 8.18
C ASN A 129 -10.54 17.60 7.25
N ILE A 130 -10.89 16.32 7.34
CA ILE A 130 -11.96 15.75 6.52
C ILE A 130 -13.30 16.17 7.08
N SER A 131 -14.01 17.01 6.35
CA SER A 131 -15.35 17.49 6.71
C SER A 131 -16.33 16.33 6.91
N ASP A 132 -17.33 16.56 7.73
CA ASP A 132 -18.45 15.64 7.80
C ASP A 132 -19.20 15.64 6.46
N VAL A 133 -19.50 14.43 6.00
CA VAL A 133 -20.26 14.19 4.78
C VAL A 133 -21.41 13.23 5.10
N THR A 134 -22.54 13.46 4.49
CA THR A 134 -23.70 12.57 4.61
C THR A 134 -23.43 11.28 3.84
N LYS A 135 -23.80 10.16 4.42
CA LYS A 135 -23.81 8.87 3.73
C LYS A 135 -24.77 8.94 2.54
N ILE A 136 -24.32 8.45 1.40
CA ILE A 136 -25.13 8.35 0.18
C ILE A 136 -25.63 6.92 0.08
N GLU A 137 -26.95 6.77 -0.02
CA GLU A 137 -27.58 5.46 -0.07
C GLU A 137 -27.09 4.64 -1.27
N ASN A 138 -26.77 3.39 -1.01
CA ASN A 138 -26.27 2.41 -2.00
C ASN A 138 -25.01 2.87 -2.77
N GLN A 139 -24.26 3.85 -2.25
CA GLN A 139 -22.98 4.22 -2.83
C GLN A 139 -21.90 3.24 -2.44
N VAL A 140 -21.19 2.74 -3.46
CA VAL A 140 -20.03 1.85 -3.37
C VAL A 140 -18.80 2.58 -3.91
N ALA A 141 -17.72 2.67 -3.14
CA ALA A 141 -16.51 3.36 -3.60
C ALA A 141 -15.42 2.38 -4.02
N TYR A 142 -14.80 2.68 -5.15
CA TYR A 142 -13.46 2.25 -5.49
C TYR A 142 -12.51 3.44 -5.38
N VAL A 143 -11.42 3.30 -4.63
CA VAL A 143 -10.38 4.32 -4.50
C VAL A 143 -9.02 3.70 -4.78
N GLY A 144 -8.39 4.11 -5.86
CA GLY A 144 -7.11 3.57 -6.28
C GLY A 144 -6.75 3.97 -7.71
N ARG A 145 -5.54 3.62 -8.14
CA ARG A 145 -5.10 3.85 -9.53
C ARG A 145 -5.91 3.01 -10.50
N ASP A 146 -6.12 3.52 -11.71
CA ASP A 146 -6.58 2.69 -12.82
C ASP A 146 -5.39 1.92 -13.38
N SER A 147 -5.21 0.70 -12.87
CA SER A 147 -4.08 -0.16 -13.22
C SER A 147 -4.44 -1.63 -13.02
N TYR A 148 -3.81 -2.51 -13.80
CA TYR A 148 -4.09 -3.94 -13.81
C TYR A 148 -4.03 -4.57 -12.41
N GLU A 149 -2.99 -4.24 -11.63
CA GLU A 149 -2.80 -4.79 -10.28
C GLU A 149 -3.91 -4.39 -9.30
N LYS A 150 -4.62 -3.29 -9.57
CA LYS A 150 -5.72 -2.81 -8.71
C LYS A 150 -7.09 -3.40 -9.08
N GLY A 151 -7.20 -4.13 -10.19
CA GLY A 151 -8.38 -4.92 -10.53
C GLY A 151 -9.65 -4.11 -10.78
N ILE A 152 -9.54 -2.83 -11.16
CA ILE A 152 -10.70 -1.96 -11.45
C ILE A 152 -11.60 -2.55 -12.54
N ASP A 153 -11.02 -3.26 -13.50
CA ASP A 153 -11.71 -3.95 -14.58
C ASP A 153 -12.60 -5.10 -14.06
N ILE A 154 -12.18 -5.77 -12.98
CA ILE A 154 -12.98 -6.84 -12.33
C ILE A 154 -14.21 -6.21 -11.66
N LEU A 155 -14.04 -5.06 -10.98
CA LEU A 155 -15.16 -4.35 -10.38
C LEU A 155 -16.13 -3.82 -11.44
N LYS A 156 -15.63 -3.32 -12.56
CA LYS A 156 -16.49 -2.92 -13.71
C LYS A 156 -17.32 -4.09 -14.27
N GLN A 157 -16.77 -5.30 -14.27
CA GLN A 157 -17.53 -6.51 -14.65
C GLN A 157 -18.61 -6.89 -13.59
N ALA A 158 -18.33 -6.60 -12.32
CA ALA A 158 -19.28 -6.86 -11.23
C ALA A 158 -20.42 -5.82 -11.18
N GLU A 159 -20.21 -4.61 -11.69
CA GLU A 159 -21.06 -3.42 -11.49
C GLU A 159 -22.52 -3.67 -11.85
N SER A 160 -22.82 -4.34 -12.96
CA SER A 160 -24.20 -4.63 -13.39
C SER A 160 -24.97 -5.55 -12.44
N LYS A 161 -24.28 -6.25 -11.52
CA LYS A 161 -24.85 -7.16 -10.51
C LYS A 161 -24.89 -6.52 -9.11
N ILE A 162 -24.36 -5.32 -8.94
CA ILE A 162 -24.37 -4.57 -7.67
C ILE A 162 -25.67 -3.77 -7.56
N ASN A 163 -26.38 -3.94 -6.46
CA ASN A 163 -27.63 -3.21 -6.14
C ASN A 163 -27.34 -1.79 -5.62
N GLY A 164 -26.45 -1.08 -6.27
CA GLY A 164 -26.00 0.25 -5.89
C GLY A 164 -25.29 0.95 -7.03
N HIS A 165 -24.74 2.12 -6.75
CA HIS A 165 -23.96 2.87 -7.74
C HIS A 165 -22.48 2.91 -7.34
N VAL A 166 -21.61 2.54 -8.27
CA VAL A 166 -20.18 2.49 -8.04
C VAL A 166 -19.53 3.81 -8.43
N ILE A 167 -18.79 4.41 -7.50
CA ILE A 167 -17.99 5.61 -7.74
C ILE A 167 -16.52 5.21 -7.88
N TYR A 168 -15.92 5.52 -9.02
CA TYR A 168 -14.52 5.28 -9.30
C TYR A 168 -13.70 6.54 -9.02
N CYS A 169 -12.84 6.48 -8.01
CA CYS A 169 -11.92 7.55 -7.61
C CYS A 169 -10.49 7.17 -8.01
N THR A 170 -10.06 7.55 -9.21
CA THR A 170 -8.76 7.16 -9.79
C THR A 170 -7.71 8.26 -9.80
N ASP A 171 -8.11 9.51 -10.02
CA ASP A 171 -7.23 10.66 -10.22
C ASP A 171 -7.69 11.90 -9.42
N ARG A 172 -8.09 11.68 -8.17
CA ARG A 172 -8.55 12.76 -7.29
C ARG A 172 -7.53 13.05 -6.18
N SER A 173 -7.70 14.20 -5.53
CA SER A 173 -6.92 14.53 -4.34
C SER A 173 -7.19 13.51 -3.23
N TRP A 174 -6.26 13.38 -2.26
CA TRP A 174 -6.48 12.53 -1.10
C TRP A 174 -7.72 12.95 -0.30
N ASP A 175 -7.92 14.27 -0.10
CA ASP A 175 -9.08 14.80 0.62
C ASP A 175 -10.41 14.42 -0.06
N ASP A 176 -10.49 14.52 -1.39
CA ASP A 176 -11.68 14.12 -2.14
C ASP A 176 -11.91 12.61 -2.07
N ALA A 177 -10.84 11.83 -2.16
CA ALA A 177 -10.91 10.37 -2.01
C ALA A 177 -11.45 9.98 -0.63
N MET A 178 -10.98 10.64 0.44
CA MET A 178 -11.48 10.39 1.80
C MET A 178 -12.93 10.78 1.99
N LYS A 179 -13.38 11.88 1.38
CA LYS A 179 -14.79 12.27 1.37
C LYS A 179 -15.66 11.24 0.64
N ILE A 180 -15.19 10.72 -0.49
CA ILE A 180 -15.88 9.65 -1.24
C ILE A 180 -15.96 8.38 -0.38
N ILE A 181 -14.88 7.94 0.24
CA ILE A 181 -14.90 6.80 1.17
C ILE A 181 -15.93 7.08 2.29
N LYS A 182 -15.83 8.22 2.97
CA LYS A 182 -16.67 8.56 4.13
C LYS A 182 -18.16 8.65 3.77
N SER A 183 -18.50 9.08 2.55
CA SER A 183 -19.89 9.14 2.06
C SER A 183 -20.42 7.80 1.54
N SER A 184 -19.59 6.79 1.34
CA SER A 184 -19.98 5.50 0.77
C SER A 184 -20.42 4.51 1.83
N GLN A 185 -21.34 3.59 1.49
CA GLN A 185 -21.76 2.51 2.37
C GLN A 185 -20.75 1.34 2.36
N VAL A 186 -20.07 1.11 1.24
CA VAL A 186 -19.08 0.03 1.09
C VAL A 186 -17.89 0.54 0.30
N VAL A 187 -16.68 0.12 0.68
CA VAL A 187 -15.46 0.28 -0.14
C VAL A 187 -15.08 -1.06 -0.72
N VAL A 188 -14.76 -1.10 -2.02
CA VAL A 188 -14.29 -2.31 -2.70
C VAL A 188 -12.82 -2.17 -3.07
N VAL A 189 -12.02 -3.19 -2.73
CA VAL A 189 -10.60 -3.32 -3.08
C VAL A 189 -10.39 -4.60 -3.87
N PRO A 190 -10.63 -4.58 -5.21
CA PRO A 190 -10.69 -5.78 -6.06
C PRO A 190 -9.30 -6.19 -6.59
N SER A 191 -8.25 -5.90 -5.85
CA SER A 191 -6.86 -5.98 -6.30
C SER A 191 -6.44 -7.40 -6.66
N ARG A 192 -5.56 -7.52 -7.66
CA ARG A 192 -4.84 -8.75 -8.02
C ARG A 192 -3.58 -8.94 -7.19
N MET A 193 -2.97 -7.83 -6.79
CA MET A 193 -1.73 -7.83 -6.01
C MET A 193 -1.72 -6.65 -5.03
N GLU A 194 -1.36 -6.92 -3.78
CA GLU A 194 -1.16 -5.91 -2.74
C GLU A 194 -0.04 -6.32 -1.78
N SER A 195 0.65 -5.32 -1.24
CA SER A 195 1.45 -5.54 -0.04
C SER A 195 0.59 -5.32 1.20
N LEU A 196 0.36 -4.06 1.56
CA LEU A 196 -0.52 -3.71 2.67
C LEU A 196 -1.33 -2.45 2.28
N PRO A 197 -2.54 -2.60 1.68
CA PRO A 197 -3.25 -1.49 1.04
C PRO A 197 -3.67 -0.40 2.02
N THR A 198 -3.25 0.83 1.73
CA THR A 198 -3.61 2.00 2.55
C THR A 198 -5.11 2.28 2.49
N THR A 199 -5.75 2.04 1.35
CA THR A 199 -7.19 2.25 1.15
C THR A 199 -8.04 1.44 2.16
N VAL A 200 -7.65 0.19 2.47
CA VAL A 200 -8.33 -0.60 3.52
C VAL A 200 -8.22 0.07 4.88
N LYS A 201 -7.01 0.51 5.25
CA LYS A 201 -6.77 1.20 6.53
C LYS A 201 -7.52 2.53 6.61
N GLU A 202 -7.60 3.27 5.51
CA GLU A 202 -8.34 4.54 5.40
C GLU A 202 -9.85 4.31 5.53
N ALA A 203 -10.40 3.32 4.84
CA ALA A 203 -11.81 2.95 4.96
C ALA A 203 -12.18 2.52 6.39
N PHE A 204 -11.35 1.67 7.00
CA PHE A 204 -11.52 1.25 8.39
C PHE A 204 -11.49 2.44 9.35
N TYR A 205 -10.53 3.36 9.19
CA TYR A 205 -10.43 4.54 10.04
C TYR A 205 -11.65 5.45 9.93
N LEU A 206 -12.27 5.51 8.75
CA LEU A 206 -13.49 6.27 8.46
C LEU A 206 -14.79 5.52 8.79
N ASN A 207 -14.72 4.36 9.46
CA ASN A 207 -15.87 3.50 9.78
C ASN A 207 -16.68 3.11 8.53
N VAL A 208 -16.01 2.70 7.45
CA VAL A 208 -16.65 2.19 6.25
C VAL A 208 -16.25 0.72 6.07
N PRO A 209 -17.24 -0.19 5.91
CA PRO A 209 -16.94 -1.60 5.71
C PRO A 209 -16.27 -1.85 4.35
N VAL A 210 -15.40 -2.86 4.30
CA VAL A 210 -14.59 -3.18 3.13
C VAL A 210 -14.91 -4.57 2.61
N VAL A 211 -15.11 -4.66 1.30
CA VAL A 211 -15.04 -5.91 0.53
C VAL A 211 -13.72 -5.91 -0.23
N ALA A 212 -12.86 -6.90 -0.01
CA ALA A 212 -11.57 -6.97 -0.67
C ALA A 212 -11.24 -8.38 -1.14
N THR A 213 -10.36 -8.46 -2.14
CA THR A 213 -9.84 -9.75 -2.61
C THR A 213 -8.84 -10.34 -1.62
N ASN A 214 -8.84 -11.67 -1.48
CA ASN A 214 -7.91 -12.41 -0.63
C ASN A 214 -6.55 -12.57 -1.32
N VAL A 215 -5.77 -11.47 -1.40
CA VAL A 215 -4.44 -11.48 -2.04
C VAL A 215 -3.41 -10.73 -1.19
N GLY A 216 -2.16 -11.17 -1.29
CA GLY A 216 -1.01 -10.52 -0.64
C GLY A 216 -1.22 -10.29 0.85
N GLY A 217 -1.00 -9.06 1.30
CA GLY A 217 -1.17 -8.67 2.71
C GLY A 217 -2.58 -8.19 3.08
N ILE A 218 -3.58 -8.27 2.18
CA ILE A 218 -4.97 -7.92 2.54
C ILE A 218 -5.48 -8.75 3.73
N PRO A 219 -5.25 -10.07 3.82
CA PRO A 219 -5.65 -10.86 4.99
C PRO A 219 -4.94 -10.51 6.31
N GLU A 220 -3.91 -9.67 6.25
CA GLU A 220 -3.27 -9.12 7.47
C GLU A 220 -4.07 -7.94 8.05
N LEU A 221 -4.92 -7.30 7.23
CA LEU A 221 -5.81 -6.21 7.63
C LEU A 221 -7.23 -6.68 7.87
N ILE A 222 -7.70 -7.65 7.05
CA ILE A 222 -9.09 -8.12 7.06
C ILE A 222 -9.15 -9.55 7.58
N SER A 223 -9.80 -9.71 8.73
CA SER A 223 -10.31 -11.00 9.20
C SER A 223 -11.71 -11.18 8.59
N ASP A 224 -11.87 -12.21 7.76
CA ASP A 224 -13.12 -12.42 7.01
C ASP A 224 -14.33 -12.57 7.94
N ASN A 225 -15.45 -11.90 7.61
CA ASN A 225 -16.68 -11.81 8.40
C ASN A 225 -16.51 -11.22 9.81
N ASP A 226 -15.35 -10.63 10.14
CA ASP A 226 -15.11 -9.96 11.41
C ASP A 226 -14.76 -8.48 11.23
N THR A 227 -13.75 -8.14 10.44
CA THR A 227 -13.34 -6.75 10.15
C THR A 227 -13.69 -6.29 8.75
N GLY A 228 -14.11 -7.20 7.87
CA GLY A 228 -14.51 -6.96 6.48
C GLY A 228 -14.88 -8.26 5.80
N LEU A 229 -15.08 -8.23 4.48
CA LEU A 229 -15.36 -9.43 3.69
C LEU A 229 -14.20 -9.69 2.73
N LEU A 230 -13.72 -10.94 2.70
CA LEU A 230 -12.72 -11.41 1.75
C LEU A 230 -13.38 -12.25 0.66
N VAL A 231 -13.05 -11.94 -0.59
CA VAL A 231 -13.53 -12.66 -1.76
C VAL A 231 -12.36 -13.21 -2.59
N PRO A 232 -12.54 -14.28 -3.37
CA PRO A 232 -11.52 -14.75 -4.31
C PRO A 232 -11.15 -13.66 -5.32
N PRO A 233 -9.87 -13.51 -5.68
CA PRO A 233 -9.47 -12.62 -6.77
C PRO A 233 -10.06 -13.09 -8.11
N GLU A 234 -10.12 -12.19 -9.11
CA GLU A 234 -10.63 -12.46 -10.45
C GLU A 234 -12.09 -12.98 -10.48
N ASN A 235 -12.88 -12.66 -9.46
CA ASN A 235 -14.25 -13.15 -9.35
C ASN A 235 -15.25 -12.01 -9.18
N PRO A 236 -15.76 -11.41 -10.28
CA PRO A 236 -16.70 -10.29 -10.22
C PRO A 236 -18.04 -10.68 -9.56
N GLU A 237 -18.46 -11.95 -9.67
CA GLU A 237 -19.70 -12.41 -9.03
C GLU A 237 -19.59 -12.39 -7.51
N LYS A 238 -18.48 -12.89 -6.96
CA LYS A 238 -18.26 -12.86 -5.51
C LYS A 238 -18.09 -11.46 -4.95
N ILE A 239 -17.54 -10.54 -5.75
CA ILE A 239 -17.50 -9.11 -5.37
C ILE A 239 -18.93 -8.55 -5.28
N ALA A 240 -19.77 -8.78 -6.31
CA ALA A 240 -21.14 -8.30 -6.30
C ALA A 240 -21.97 -8.92 -5.16
N ASP A 241 -21.86 -10.26 -4.94
CA ASP A 241 -22.54 -10.95 -3.84
C ASP A 241 -22.18 -10.32 -2.48
N ALA A 242 -20.88 -10.11 -2.20
CA ALA A 242 -20.41 -9.54 -0.93
C ALA A 242 -20.80 -8.08 -0.75
N VAL A 243 -20.79 -7.29 -1.81
CA VAL A 243 -21.25 -5.88 -1.77
C VAL A 243 -22.75 -5.84 -1.49
N ASN A 244 -23.56 -6.64 -2.18
CA ASN A 244 -25.00 -6.69 -2.02
C ASN A 244 -25.40 -7.19 -0.62
N ASP A 245 -24.64 -8.12 -0.05
CA ASP A 245 -24.83 -8.57 1.32
C ASP A 245 -24.67 -7.40 2.32
N LEU A 246 -23.65 -6.56 2.17
CA LEU A 246 -23.45 -5.40 3.03
C LEU A 246 -24.46 -4.29 2.80
N LEU A 247 -24.90 -4.07 1.55
CA LEU A 247 -25.93 -3.06 1.24
C LEU A 247 -27.31 -3.45 1.81
N SER A 248 -27.62 -4.75 1.82
CA SER A 248 -28.90 -5.27 2.32
C SER A 248 -28.91 -5.54 3.84
N ASN A 249 -27.75 -5.60 4.49
CA ASN A 249 -27.59 -5.91 5.91
C ASN A 249 -26.83 -4.79 6.67
N PRO A 250 -27.49 -3.64 6.96
CA PRO A 250 -26.84 -2.49 7.61
C PRO A 250 -26.19 -2.83 8.97
N GLU A 251 -26.81 -3.69 9.76
CA GLU A 251 -26.26 -4.13 11.06
C GLU A 251 -24.96 -4.88 10.91
N LYS A 252 -24.87 -5.77 9.91
CA LYS A 252 -23.64 -6.48 9.57
C LYS A 252 -22.57 -5.50 9.09
N ALA A 253 -22.92 -4.59 8.18
CA ALA A 253 -22.03 -3.57 7.65
C ALA A 253 -21.45 -2.69 8.76
N GLU A 254 -22.27 -2.21 9.67
CA GLU A 254 -21.86 -1.39 10.82
C GLU A 254 -20.93 -2.17 11.76
N LYS A 255 -21.26 -3.41 12.09
CA LYS A 255 -20.41 -4.27 12.92
C LYS A 255 -19.02 -4.43 12.35
N LEU A 256 -18.92 -4.76 11.03
CA LEU A 256 -17.63 -4.93 10.35
C LEU A 256 -16.85 -3.61 10.32
N ALA A 257 -17.50 -2.49 10.07
CA ALA A 257 -16.89 -1.17 10.07
C ALA A 257 -16.30 -0.79 11.44
N ILE A 258 -17.04 -1.02 12.52
CA ILE A 258 -16.59 -0.78 13.91
C ILE A 258 -15.38 -1.66 14.23
N ASN A 259 -15.44 -2.94 13.90
CA ASN A 259 -14.34 -3.87 14.14
C ASN A 259 -13.08 -3.49 13.35
N GLY A 260 -13.24 -3.11 12.07
CA GLY A 260 -12.15 -2.61 11.24
C GLY A 260 -11.52 -1.33 11.79
N ASN A 261 -12.34 -0.39 12.25
CA ASN A 261 -11.88 0.84 12.89
C ASN A 261 -11.07 0.55 14.17
N ASN A 262 -11.57 -0.33 15.03
CA ASN A 262 -10.87 -0.75 16.24
C ASN A 262 -9.54 -1.43 15.91
N PHE A 263 -9.53 -2.30 14.89
CA PHE A 263 -8.32 -2.96 14.43
C PHE A 263 -7.26 -1.95 13.98
N VAL A 264 -7.62 -0.99 13.12
CA VAL A 264 -6.67 0.00 12.60
C VAL A 264 -6.14 0.91 13.71
N LYS A 265 -7.00 1.38 14.61
CA LYS A 265 -6.59 2.23 15.75
C LYS A 265 -5.64 1.49 16.69
N LYS A 266 -5.87 0.20 16.93
CA LYS A 266 -5.07 -0.61 17.85
C LYS A 266 -3.72 -1.03 17.25
N ASN A 267 -3.62 -1.18 15.92
CA ASN A 267 -2.49 -1.88 15.31
C ASN A 267 -1.70 -1.05 14.29
N MET A 268 -2.33 -0.04 13.63
CA MET A 268 -1.80 0.54 12.39
C MET A 268 -1.64 2.07 12.43
N THR A 269 -1.81 2.72 13.58
CA THR A 269 -1.56 4.16 13.72
C THR A 269 -0.09 4.46 14.01
N TRP A 270 0.34 5.70 13.78
CA TRP A 270 1.70 6.13 14.11
C TRP A 270 2.05 5.90 15.58
N ASP A 271 1.13 6.16 16.51
CA ASP A 271 1.37 5.98 17.95
C ASP A 271 1.74 4.53 18.31
N VAL A 272 1.18 3.57 17.57
CA VAL A 272 1.43 2.13 17.78
C VAL A 272 2.66 1.64 17.02
N VAL A 273 2.89 2.18 15.83
CA VAL A 273 3.93 1.66 14.92
C VAL A 273 5.28 2.36 15.12
N LEU A 274 5.29 3.65 15.47
CA LEU A 274 6.51 4.44 15.64
C LEU A 274 7.50 3.81 16.65
N PRO A 275 7.07 3.32 17.82
CA PRO A 275 7.99 2.65 18.76
C PRO A 275 8.74 1.47 18.12
N LYS A 276 8.10 0.72 17.21
CA LYS A 276 8.74 -0.40 16.50
C LYS A 276 9.83 0.09 15.53
N PHE A 277 9.59 1.21 14.85
CA PHE A 277 10.61 1.83 13.98
C PHE A 277 11.79 2.36 14.81
N ILE A 278 11.52 3.00 15.94
CA ILE A 278 12.56 3.51 16.83
C ILE A 278 13.43 2.36 17.32
N GLN A 279 12.81 1.31 17.87
CA GLN A 279 13.53 0.13 18.35
C GLN A 279 14.37 -0.51 17.25
N PHE A 280 13.81 -0.68 16.05
CA PHE A 280 14.52 -1.21 14.88
C PHE A 280 15.78 -0.40 14.55
N TYR A 281 15.67 0.94 14.54
CA TYR A 281 16.82 1.81 14.26
C TYR A 281 17.86 1.79 15.37
N GLU A 282 17.44 1.74 16.63
CA GLU A 282 18.36 1.63 17.78
C GLU A 282 19.12 0.31 17.75
N ASP A 283 18.45 -0.81 17.47
CA ASP A 283 19.10 -2.11 17.37
C ASP A 283 20.06 -2.20 16.18
N LEU A 284 19.75 -1.50 15.10
CA LEU A 284 20.62 -1.45 13.92
C LEU A 284 21.93 -0.67 14.19
N LEU A 285 21.94 0.27 15.14
CA LEU A 285 23.09 1.10 15.46
C LEU A 285 23.99 0.53 16.58
N LYS A 286 23.53 -0.49 17.29
CA LYS A 286 24.34 -1.30 18.20
C LYS A 286 25.34 -2.16 17.45
#